data_26c62c628455832a5f0cbfa531dbd8e0
#
_entry.id   26c62c628455832a5f0cbfa531dbd8e0
#
_cell.length_a   1.000
_cell.length_b   1.000
_cell.length_c   1.000
_cell.angle_alpha   90.00
_cell.angle_beta   90.00
_cell.angle_gamma   90.00
#
_symmetry.space_group_name_H-M   'P 1'
#
loop_
_entity.id
_entity.type
_entity.pdbx_description
1 polymer ?
#
loop_
_entity_poly.entity_id
_entity_poly.type
_entity_poly.pdbx_seq_one_letter_code
_entity_poly.pdbx_strand_id
1 'polypeptide(L)'
;MLTAKKLSKSYGGVPALDALDLEVPAGEVFCLLGPNGAGKTTTLNLFLGFARPSSGAAYVASVHVEPDPIAARRQIAYVPEQVRLYPHLTGCENLAYFLGLSQTHVPPAAELSRLLTTAGLPEGAVHRPASGYSKGMRQKVVLALSQAKNAGALLLDEPTSGLDPGAVRDLCAAIRREGDRGAAVLMVTHDLGAVASIARRIGVMKAGRLVEIASAAGLSEADILSLYRRHFDPHGEATPQLPSRHGASAAPAREALS
;
A
#
# COMPACT_ATOMS: atom_id res chain seq x y z
N MET A 1 2.03 6.79 -11.96
CA MET A 1 3.29 6.03 -12.00
C MET A 1 4.24 6.58 -10.95
N LEU A 2 4.86 5.70 -10.16
CA LEU A 2 5.96 6.01 -9.24
C LEU A 2 7.24 5.38 -9.78
N THR A 3 8.35 6.12 -9.76
CA THR A 3 9.63 5.59 -10.26
C THR A 3 10.77 6.03 -9.34
N ALA A 4 11.56 5.07 -8.87
CA ALA A 4 12.84 5.29 -8.21
C ALA A 4 13.95 4.79 -9.13
N LYS A 5 15.01 5.60 -9.33
CA LYS A 5 16.18 5.27 -10.15
C LYS A 5 17.43 5.34 -9.30
N LYS A 6 18.01 4.19 -8.97
CA LYS A 6 19.19 4.03 -8.09
C LYS A 6 19.10 4.91 -6.84
N LEU A 7 17.88 4.98 -6.29
CA LEU A 7 17.52 5.88 -5.21
C LEU A 7 18.20 5.42 -3.91
N SER A 8 19.01 6.28 -3.32
CA SER A 8 19.75 5.96 -2.10
C SER A 8 19.57 7.05 -1.05
N LYS A 9 19.60 6.63 0.24
CA LYS A 9 19.54 7.53 1.38
C LYS A 9 20.39 7.04 2.53
N SER A 10 21.24 7.92 3.03
CA SER A 10 21.99 7.71 4.28
C SER A 10 21.61 8.78 5.30
N TYR A 11 21.57 8.40 6.57
CA TYR A 11 21.40 9.28 7.72
C TYR A 11 22.65 9.16 8.61
N GLY A 12 23.39 10.27 8.79
CA GLY A 12 24.61 10.23 9.60
C GLY A 12 25.64 9.18 9.16
N GLY A 13 25.76 8.93 7.85
CA GLY A 13 26.66 7.92 7.30
C GLY A 13 26.09 6.48 7.29
N VAL A 14 24.95 6.23 7.94
CA VAL A 14 24.31 4.90 7.95
C VAL A 14 23.37 4.80 6.74
N PRO A 15 23.55 3.83 5.82
CA PRO A 15 22.67 3.64 4.69
C PRO A 15 21.31 3.12 5.15
N ALA A 16 20.24 3.85 4.83
CA ALA A 16 18.85 3.47 5.07
C ALA A 16 18.17 2.96 3.78
N LEU A 17 18.68 3.36 2.62
CA LEU A 17 18.26 2.90 1.30
C LEU A 17 19.49 2.88 0.39
N ASP A 18 19.67 1.80 -0.35
CA ASP A 18 20.83 1.59 -1.21
C ASP A 18 20.40 1.18 -2.62
N ALA A 19 20.60 2.10 -3.56
CA ALA A 19 20.38 1.96 -5.00
C ALA A 19 19.03 1.30 -5.37
N LEU A 20 17.93 1.75 -4.74
CA LEU A 20 16.59 1.25 -5.06
C LEU A 20 16.22 1.60 -6.51
N ASP A 21 15.96 0.58 -7.31
CA ASP A 21 15.25 0.67 -8.58
C ASP A 21 13.84 0.10 -8.39
N LEU A 22 12.81 0.95 -8.57
CA LEU A 22 11.41 0.58 -8.40
C LEU A 22 10.56 1.33 -9.41
N GLU A 23 9.65 0.62 -10.05
CA GLU A 23 8.60 1.19 -10.89
C GLU A 23 7.24 0.63 -10.48
N VAL A 24 6.30 1.53 -10.18
CA VAL A 24 4.89 1.20 -9.92
C VAL A 24 4.05 1.92 -10.98
N PRO A 25 3.57 1.19 -12.00
CA PRO A 25 2.72 1.74 -13.05
C PRO A 25 1.41 2.31 -12.51
N ALA A 26 0.77 3.17 -13.29
CA ALA A 26 -0.61 3.57 -13.05
C ALA A 26 -1.53 2.34 -13.05
N GLY A 27 -2.48 2.30 -12.12
CA GLY A 27 -3.41 1.19 -12.00
C GLY A 27 -2.87 -0.04 -11.26
N GLU A 28 -1.67 0.04 -10.71
CA GLU A 28 -1.07 -1.08 -9.99
C GLU A 28 -1.06 -0.86 -8.47
N VAL A 29 -1.37 -1.91 -7.73
CA VAL A 29 -1.13 -1.99 -6.28
C VAL A 29 0.15 -2.80 -6.05
N PHE A 30 1.21 -2.11 -5.63
CA PHE A 30 2.50 -2.68 -5.25
C PHE A 30 2.64 -2.68 -3.73
N CYS A 31 2.90 -3.83 -3.14
CA CYS A 31 3.13 -3.95 -1.71
C CYS A 31 4.62 -4.18 -1.41
N LEU A 32 5.17 -3.36 -0.52
CA LEU A 32 6.57 -3.42 -0.09
C LEU A 32 6.66 -4.06 1.30
N LEU A 33 7.21 -5.25 1.36
CA LEU A 33 7.40 -6.06 2.57
C LEU A 33 8.83 -5.96 3.09
N GLY A 34 9.01 -6.12 4.38
CA GLY A 34 10.33 -6.16 5.01
C GLY A 34 10.23 -5.91 6.52
N PRO A 35 11.25 -6.27 7.31
CA PRO A 35 11.28 -5.99 8.73
C PRO A 35 11.39 -4.49 9.03
N ASN A 36 11.25 -4.14 10.30
CA ASN A 36 11.52 -2.77 10.75
C ASN A 36 12.97 -2.40 10.44
N GLY A 37 13.18 -1.18 9.95
CA GLY A 37 14.51 -0.71 9.53
C GLY A 37 14.94 -1.18 8.12
N ALA A 38 14.11 -1.93 7.38
CA ALA A 38 14.45 -2.37 6.02
C ALA A 38 14.51 -1.24 4.98
N GLY A 39 14.08 0.00 5.31
CA GLY A 39 14.09 1.13 4.39
C GLY A 39 12.72 1.50 3.81
N LYS A 40 11.64 0.79 4.20
CA LYS A 40 10.28 0.98 3.65
C LYS A 40 9.74 2.42 3.83
N THR A 41 9.70 2.90 5.07
CA THR A 41 9.24 4.28 5.38
C THR A 41 10.20 5.32 4.79
N THR A 42 11.50 5.02 4.70
CA THR A 42 12.46 5.90 3.99
C THR A 42 12.09 6.02 2.51
N THR A 43 11.68 4.93 1.86
CA THR A 43 11.21 4.94 0.47
C THR A 43 9.98 5.86 0.32
N LEU A 44 8.98 5.75 1.20
CA LEU A 44 7.81 6.65 1.18
C LEU A 44 8.23 8.11 1.38
N ASN A 45 9.11 8.38 2.35
CA ASN A 45 9.56 9.75 2.65
C ASN A 45 10.31 10.39 1.47
N LEU A 46 11.03 9.61 0.68
CA LEU A 46 11.70 10.10 -0.53
C LEU A 46 10.70 10.43 -1.64
N PHE A 47 9.66 9.60 -1.86
CA PHE A 47 8.58 9.92 -2.80
C PHE A 47 7.75 11.12 -2.35
N LEU A 48 7.55 11.31 -1.04
CA LEU A 48 6.84 12.46 -0.47
C LEU A 48 7.68 13.75 -0.47
N GLY A 49 9.00 13.65 -0.74
CA GLY A 49 9.91 14.78 -0.61
C GLY A 49 10.06 15.26 0.83
N PHE A 50 9.81 14.40 1.83
CA PHE A 50 10.09 14.66 3.25
C PHE A 50 11.56 14.42 3.58
N ALA A 51 12.26 13.65 2.76
CA ALA A 51 13.70 13.47 2.81
C ALA A 51 14.32 13.72 1.43
N ARG A 52 15.50 14.31 1.40
CA ARG A 52 16.30 14.43 0.17
C ARG A 52 17.08 13.14 -0.05
N PRO A 53 17.19 12.63 -1.28
CA PRO A 53 18.04 11.49 -1.59
C PRO A 53 19.51 11.84 -1.33
N SER A 54 20.33 10.85 -1.01
CA SER A 54 21.80 10.97 -1.00
C SER A 54 22.38 10.80 -2.41
N SER A 55 21.72 9.97 -3.23
CA SER A 55 21.97 9.82 -4.67
C SER A 55 20.76 9.19 -5.36
N GLY A 56 20.76 9.21 -6.70
CA GLY A 56 19.64 8.72 -7.50
C GLY A 56 18.47 9.71 -7.52
N ALA A 57 17.30 9.27 -7.98
CA ALA A 57 16.14 10.13 -8.17
C ALA A 57 14.82 9.40 -7.94
N ALA A 58 13.82 10.13 -7.42
CA ALA A 58 12.44 9.69 -7.31
C ALA A 58 11.54 10.56 -8.20
N TYR A 59 10.56 9.93 -8.85
CA TYR A 59 9.57 10.59 -9.71
C TYR A 59 8.16 10.15 -9.33
N VAL A 60 7.23 11.11 -9.33
CA VAL A 60 5.79 10.88 -9.15
C VAL A 60 5.07 11.42 -10.38
N ALA A 61 4.35 10.58 -11.10
CA ALA A 61 3.93 10.83 -12.45
C ALA A 61 5.17 11.17 -13.32
N SER A 62 5.31 12.37 -13.83
CA SER A 62 6.52 12.81 -14.54
C SER A 62 7.31 13.84 -13.74
N VAL A 63 6.93 14.11 -12.48
CA VAL A 63 7.54 15.14 -11.65
C VAL A 63 8.74 14.56 -10.90
N HIS A 64 9.93 15.14 -11.08
CA HIS A 64 11.09 14.84 -10.27
C HIS A 64 10.92 15.44 -8.86
N VAL A 65 10.97 14.59 -7.84
CA VAL A 65 10.56 14.96 -6.47
C VAL A 65 11.50 15.99 -5.84
N GLU A 66 12.82 15.81 -5.98
CA GLU A 66 13.79 16.64 -5.26
C GLU A 66 13.78 18.12 -5.69
N PRO A 67 13.79 18.47 -6.98
CA PRO A 67 13.71 19.87 -7.40
C PRO A 67 12.36 20.53 -7.08
N ASP A 68 11.25 19.78 -7.19
CA ASP A 68 9.91 20.31 -6.95
C ASP A 68 9.04 19.33 -6.11
N PRO A 69 9.33 19.23 -4.80
CA PRO A 69 8.57 18.35 -3.91
C PRO A 69 7.12 18.81 -3.72
N ILE A 70 6.80 20.08 -3.97
CA ILE A 70 5.44 20.59 -3.86
C ILE A 70 4.60 20.09 -5.04
N ALA A 71 5.10 20.19 -6.27
CA ALA A 71 4.42 19.65 -7.44
C ALA A 71 4.25 18.13 -7.32
N ALA A 72 5.26 17.39 -6.85
CA ALA A 72 5.15 15.96 -6.59
C ALA A 72 4.04 15.62 -5.59
N ARG A 73 3.98 16.32 -4.44
CA ARG A 73 2.93 16.12 -3.42
C ARG A 73 1.51 16.45 -3.91
N ARG A 74 1.36 17.35 -4.88
CA ARG A 74 0.06 17.58 -5.50
C ARG A 74 -0.48 16.36 -6.23
N GLN A 75 0.39 15.49 -6.73
CA GLN A 75 0.05 14.24 -7.40
C GLN A 75 -0.15 13.06 -6.44
N ILE A 76 0.12 13.24 -5.15
CA ILE A 76 0.10 12.17 -4.14
C ILE A 76 -1.05 12.37 -3.17
N ALA A 77 -1.74 11.27 -2.82
CA ALA A 77 -2.44 11.12 -1.55
C ALA A 77 -1.60 10.20 -0.65
N TYR A 78 -1.50 10.55 0.62
CA TYR A 78 -0.70 9.80 1.60
C TYR A 78 -1.54 9.42 2.81
N VAL A 79 -1.57 8.13 3.11
CA VAL A 79 -2.18 7.56 4.32
C VAL A 79 -1.06 7.16 5.28
N PRO A 80 -0.74 7.97 6.28
CA PRO A 80 0.22 7.60 7.32
C PRO A 80 -0.36 6.49 8.22
N GLU A 81 0.49 5.79 8.94
CA GLU A 81 0.07 4.81 9.95
C GLU A 81 -0.98 5.37 10.92
N GLN A 82 -0.80 6.64 11.33
CA GLN A 82 -1.75 7.36 12.19
C GLN A 82 -2.29 8.60 11.47
N VAL A 83 -3.47 8.47 10.89
CA VAL A 83 -4.19 9.60 10.30
C VAL A 83 -4.71 10.52 11.41
N ARG A 84 -4.27 11.78 11.37
CA ARG A 84 -4.74 12.83 12.28
C ARG A 84 -5.67 13.78 11.54
N LEU A 85 -6.94 13.77 11.93
CA LEU A 85 -7.94 14.73 11.48
C LEU A 85 -8.14 15.80 12.57
N TYR A 86 -8.71 16.93 12.20
CA TYR A 86 -9.17 17.92 13.17
C TYR A 86 -10.37 17.35 13.92
N PRO A 87 -10.27 17.09 15.23
CA PRO A 87 -11.27 16.30 15.95
C PRO A 87 -12.62 16.99 16.07
N HIS A 88 -12.65 18.32 16.08
CA HIS A 88 -13.86 19.12 16.19
C HIS A 88 -14.56 19.34 14.83
N LEU A 89 -13.87 19.10 13.71
CA LEU A 89 -14.44 19.16 12.38
C LEU A 89 -15.11 17.84 12.03
N THR A 90 -16.19 17.91 11.25
CA THR A 90 -16.85 16.75 10.64
C THR A 90 -15.98 16.12 9.56
N GLY A 91 -16.38 14.96 9.01
CA GLY A 91 -15.70 14.34 7.86
C GLY A 91 -15.68 15.27 6.65
N CYS A 92 -16.81 15.93 6.34
CA CYS A 92 -16.92 16.89 5.23
C CYS A 92 -15.99 18.09 5.44
N GLU A 93 -15.97 18.68 6.62
CA GLU A 93 -15.13 19.85 6.92
C GLU A 93 -13.64 19.48 6.90
N ASN A 94 -13.25 18.31 7.42
CA ASN A 94 -11.88 17.82 7.29
C ASN A 94 -11.49 17.65 5.82
N LEU A 95 -12.33 17.00 5.01
CA LEU A 95 -12.07 16.82 3.58
C LEU A 95 -11.93 18.17 2.85
N ALA A 96 -12.86 19.11 3.10
CA ALA A 96 -12.81 20.45 2.53
C ALA A 96 -11.53 21.19 2.93
N TYR A 97 -11.15 21.12 4.20
CA TYR A 97 -9.94 21.76 4.73
C TYR A 97 -8.67 21.25 4.03
N PHE A 98 -8.50 19.92 3.93
CA PHE A 98 -7.32 19.34 3.29
C PHE A 98 -7.28 19.57 1.77
N LEU A 99 -8.45 19.64 1.11
CA LEU A 99 -8.54 20.05 -0.29
C LEU A 99 -8.07 21.49 -0.47
N GLY A 100 -8.53 22.40 0.38
CA GLY A 100 -8.08 23.81 0.37
C GLY A 100 -6.56 23.94 0.54
N LEU A 101 -5.96 23.19 1.47
CA LEU A 101 -4.51 23.18 1.67
C LEU A 101 -3.74 22.63 0.45
N SER A 102 -4.33 21.70 -0.29
CA SER A 102 -3.73 21.17 -1.52
C SER A 102 -3.91 22.07 -2.73
N GLN A 103 -4.51 23.25 -2.56
CA GLN A 103 -4.88 24.19 -3.63
C GLN A 103 -5.77 23.56 -4.71
N THR A 104 -6.53 22.54 -4.32
CA THR A 104 -7.52 21.90 -5.17
C THR A 104 -8.86 22.61 -4.98
N HIS A 105 -9.66 22.74 -6.05
CA HIS A 105 -11.02 23.24 -5.92
C HIS A 105 -11.80 22.43 -4.88
N VAL A 106 -12.45 23.12 -3.94
CA VAL A 106 -13.26 22.47 -2.91
C VAL A 106 -14.68 22.31 -3.45
N PRO A 107 -15.16 21.06 -3.67
CA PRO A 107 -16.50 20.81 -4.15
C PRO A 107 -17.59 21.25 -3.16
N PRO A 108 -18.85 21.40 -3.60
CA PRO A 108 -19.97 21.60 -2.70
C PRO A 108 -20.14 20.47 -1.68
N ALA A 109 -20.74 20.75 -0.52
CA ALA A 109 -20.92 19.80 0.58
C ALA A 109 -21.58 18.47 0.16
N ALA A 110 -22.54 18.51 -0.76
CA ALA A 110 -23.19 17.31 -1.28
C ALA A 110 -22.18 16.37 -2.01
N GLU A 111 -21.27 16.94 -2.78
CA GLU A 111 -20.25 16.16 -3.47
C GLU A 111 -19.17 15.65 -2.50
N LEU A 112 -18.76 16.44 -1.51
CA LEU A 112 -17.87 15.99 -0.44
C LEU A 112 -18.48 14.81 0.31
N SER A 113 -19.77 14.86 0.63
CA SER A 113 -20.49 13.74 1.27
C SER A 113 -20.48 12.49 0.40
N ARG A 114 -20.72 12.64 -0.91
CA ARG A 114 -20.66 11.53 -1.86
C ARG A 114 -19.27 10.93 -1.97
N LEU A 115 -18.22 11.73 -2.00
CA LEU A 115 -16.83 11.26 -2.02
C LEU A 115 -16.49 10.45 -0.76
N LEU A 116 -16.91 10.91 0.42
CA LEU A 116 -16.70 10.22 1.69
C LEU A 116 -17.42 8.88 1.74
N THR A 117 -18.70 8.82 1.31
CA THR A 117 -19.46 7.56 1.28
C THR A 117 -18.90 6.60 0.23
N THR A 118 -18.46 7.09 -0.94
CA THR A 118 -17.79 6.29 -1.96
C THR A 118 -16.48 5.69 -1.46
N ALA A 119 -15.73 6.44 -0.64
CA ALA A 119 -14.53 5.94 0.06
C ALA A 119 -14.87 4.93 1.18
N GLY A 120 -16.16 4.74 1.49
CA GLY A 120 -16.66 3.77 2.46
C GLY A 120 -16.87 4.33 3.86
N LEU A 121 -16.86 5.66 4.05
CA LEU A 121 -17.26 6.26 5.33
C LEU A 121 -18.78 6.05 5.52
N PRO A 122 -19.25 5.54 6.67
CA PRO A 122 -20.67 5.41 6.92
C PRO A 122 -21.41 6.75 6.78
N GLU A 123 -22.57 6.74 6.11
CA GLU A 123 -23.33 7.97 5.83
C GLU A 123 -23.63 8.77 7.11
N GLY A 124 -24.05 8.10 8.18
CA GLY A 124 -24.30 8.72 9.49
C GLY A 124 -23.06 9.29 10.17
N ALA A 125 -21.85 9.05 9.64
CA ALA A 125 -20.61 9.62 10.16
C ALA A 125 -20.18 10.89 9.43
N VAL A 126 -20.61 11.08 8.19
CA VAL A 126 -20.15 12.15 7.30
C VAL A 126 -20.20 13.55 7.95
N HIS A 127 -21.28 13.83 8.68
CA HIS A 127 -21.53 15.10 9.36
C HIS A 127 -21.34 15.05 10.87
N ARG A 128 -20.70 13.99 11.41
CA ARG A 128 -20.31 13.93 12.82
C ARG A 128 -18.88 14.39 12.99
N PRO A 129 -18.52 14.97 14.16
CA PRO A 129 -17.14 15.32 14.49
C PRO A 129 -16.19 14.12 14.40
N ALA A 130 -14.99 14.33 13.86
CA ALA A 130 -13.99 13.28 13.66
C ALA A 130 -13.37 12.78 14.97
N SER A 131 -13.65 13.42 16.12
CA SER A 131 -13.28 12.91 17.45
C SER A 131 -13.83 11.51 17.71
N GLY A 132 -15.03 11.19 17.18
CA GLY A 132 -15.67 9.89 17.29
C GLY A 132 -15.29 8.88 16.19
N TYR A 133 -14.29 9.17 15.34
CA TYR A 133 -13.92 8.28 14.26
C TYR A 133 -12.94 7.18 14.71
N SER A 134 -13.23 5.95 14.28
CA SER A 134 -12.25 4.86 14.35
C SER A 134 -11.04 5.15 13.44
N LYS A 135 -9.95 4.39 13.61
CA LYS A 135 -8.76 4.49 12.72
C LYS A 135 -9.17 4.31 11.25
N GLY A 136 -9.93 3.28 10.93
CA GLY A 136 -10.39 3.01 9.56
C GLY A 136 -11.27 4.13 8.98
N MET A 137 -12.13 4.75 9.80
CA MET A 137 -12.93 5.91 9.36
C MET A 137 -12.06 7.11 8.98
N ARG A 138 -11.00 7.37 9.75
CA ARG A 138 -10.05 8.46 9.44
C ARG A 138 -9.31 8.20 8.13
N GLN A 139 -8.90 6.95 7.89
CA GLN A 139 -8.25 6.56 6.63
C GLN A 139 -9.18 6.74 5.42
N LYS A 140 -10.48 6.43 5.56
CA LYS A 140 -11.48 6.64 4.51
C LYS A 140 -11.61 8.13 4.11
N VAL A 141 -11.41 9.07 5.03
CA VAL A 141 -11.35 10.51 4.69
C VAL A 141 -10.15 10.82 3.80
N VAL A 142 -8.98 10.22 4.05
CA VAL A 142 -7.80 10.41 3.18
C VAL A 142 -7.98 9.76 1.82
N LEU A 143 -8.68 8.61 1.74
CA LEU A 143 -9.03 8.01 0.44
C LEU A 143 -10.01 8.91 -0.33
N ALA A 144 -11.00 9.53 0.34
CA ALA A 144 -11.87 10.52 -0.29
C ALA A 144 -11.06 11.73 -0.81
N LEU A 145 -10.03 12.16 -0.06
CA LEU A 145 -9.11 13.22 -0.51
C LEU A 145 -8.32 12.79 -1.76
N SER A 146 -7.88 11.53 -1.85
CA SER A 146 -7.23 10.97 -3.05
C SER A 146 -8.13 11.10 -4.27
N GLN A 147 -9.40 10.73 -4.11
CA GLN A 147 -10.41 10.83 -5.17
C GLN A 147 -10.66 12.28 -5.60
N ALA A 148 -10.90 13.15 -4.64
CA ALA A 148 -11.19 14.56 -4.89
C ALA A 148 -10.03 15.30 -5.59
N LYS A 149 -8.78 14.94 -5.26
CA LYS A 149 -7.58 15.48 -5.92
C LYS A 149 -7.32 14.84 -7.28
N ASN A 150 -8.02 13.76 -7.63
CA ASN A 150 -7.64 12.90 -8.74
C ASN A 150 -6.13 12.51 -8.68
N ALA A 151 -5.68 12.10 -7.48
CA ALA A 151 -4.28 11.83 -7.23
C ALA A 151 -3.76 10.70 -8.12
N GLY A 152 -2.65 10.93 -8.83
CA GLY A 152 -2.02 9.93 -9.69
C GLY A 152 -1.25 8.87 -8.93
N ALA A 153 -1.01 9.07 -7.62
CA ALA A 153 -0.36 8.12 -6.73
C ALA A 153 -0.98 8.10 -5.33
N LEU A 154 -1.08 6.91 -4.74
CA LEU A 154 -1.50 6.68 -3.36
C LEU A 154 -0.37 5.96 -2.61
N LEU A 155 0.16 6.60 -1.57
CA LEU A 155 1.16 6.04 -0.69
C LEU A 155 0.53 5.68 0.65
N LEU A 156 0.79 4.47 1.17
CA LEU A 156 0.22 3.99 2.43
C LEU A 156 1.33 3.40 3.31
N ASP A 157 1.39 3.87 4.55
CA ASP A 157 2.34 3.39 5.57
C ASP A 157 1.57 2.60 6.64
N GLU A 158 1.73 1.28 6.68
CA GLU A 158 1.10 0.34 7.62
C GLU A 158 -0.42 0.59 7.83
N PRO A 159 -1.22 0.69 6.75
CA PRO A 159 -2.59 1.16 6.88
C PRO A 159 -3.50 0.17 7.63
N THR A 160 -3.20 -1.13 7.61
CA THR A 160 -4.00 -2.18 8.27
C THR A 160 -3.65 -2.40 9.74
N SER A 161 -2.53 -1.85 10.22
CA SER A 161 -2.08 -2.00 11.61
C SER A 161 -3.19 -1.58 12.60
N GLY A 162 -3.53 -2.45 13.53
CA GLY A 162 -4.51 -2.17 14.60
C GLY A 162 -5.98 -2.03 14.14
N LEU A 163 -6.31 -2.45 12.93
CA LEU A 163 -7.68 -2.60 12.47
C LEU A 163 -8.22 -4.01 12.78
N ASP A 164 -9.52 -4.11 13.00
CA ASP A 164 -10.20 -5.40 13.04
C ASP A 164 -10.29 -6.03 11.62
N PRO A 165 -10.49 -7.37 11.51
CA PRO A 165 -10.51 -8.04 10.20
C PRO A 165 -11.57 -7.52 9.23
N GLY A 166 -12.71 -7.01 9.73
CA GLY A 166 -13.75 -6.39 8.90
C GLY A 166 -13.25 -5.08 8.29
N ALA A 167 -12.69 -4.21 9.13
CA ALA A 167 -12.13 -2.93 8.70
C ALA A 167 -10.94 -3.11 7.72
N VAL A 168 -10.10 -4.15 7.92
CA VAL A 168 -9.03 -4.50 6.96
C VAL A 168 -9.62 -4.83 5.59
N ARG A 169 -10.64 -5.71 5.50
CA ARG A 169 -11.28 -6.06 4.23
C ARG A 169 -11.85 -4.82 3.51
N ASP A 170 -12.57 -3.97 4.25
CA ASP A 170 -13.16 -2.75 3.71
C ASP A 170 -12.10 -1.79 3.18
N LEU A 171 -11.00 -1.61 3.94
CA LEU A 171 -9.89 -0.75 3.54
C LEU A 171 -9.18 -1.31 2.31
N CYS A 172 -8.91 -2.60 2.27
CA CYS A 172 -8.31 -3.27 1.11
C CYS A 172 -9.18 -3.10 -0.14
N ALA A 173 -10.50 -3.27 -0.03
CA ALA A 173 -11.43 -3.03 -1.13
C ALA A 173 -11.40 -1.56 -1.60
N ALA A 174 -11.28 -0.60 -0.68
CA ALA A 174 -11.16 0.81 -1.01
C ALA A 174 -9.82 1.14 -1.70
N ILE A 175 -8.71 0.58 -1.24
CA ILE A 175 -7.38 0.73 -1.86
C ILE A 175 -7.37 0.13 -3.28
N ARG A 176 -7.99 -1.05 -3.47
CA ARG A 176 -8.09 -1.67 -4.80
C ARG A 176 -8.83 -0.74 -5.77
N ARG A 177 -9.95 -0.13 -5.35
CA ARG A 177 -10.67 0.84 -6.18
C ARG A 177 -9.80 2.04 -6.59
N GLU A 178 -8.85 2.48 -5.77
CA GLU A 178 -7.91 3.54 -6.15
C GLU A 178 -6.98 3.06 -7.29
N GLY A 179 -6.47 1.84 -7.22
CA GLY A 179 -5.74 1.21 -8.33
C GLY A 179 -6.60 1.13 -9.60
N ASP A 180 -7.82 0.60 -9.49
CA ASP A 180 -8.74 0.45 -10.63
C ASP A 180 -9.08 1.81 -11.31
N ARG A 181 -9.03 2.91 -10.54
CA ARG A 181 -9.16 4.29 -11.07
C ARG A 181 -7.90 4.79 -11.77
N GLY A 182 -6.82 4.04 -11.78
CA GLY A 182 -5.56 4.38 -12.43
C GLY A 182 -4.51 4.98 -11.52
N ALA A 183 -4.72 5.08 -10.20
CA ALA A 183 -3.66 5.51 -9.28
C ALA A 183 -2.55 4.45 -9.19
N ALA A 184 -1.29 4.89 -9.15
CA ALA A 184 -0.18 4.04 -8.76
C ALA A 184 -0.17 3.91 -7.23
N VAL A 185 -0.40 2.71 -6.70
CA VAL A 185 -0.50 2.48 -5.25
C VAL A 185 0.76 1.81 -4.74
N LEU A 186 1.44 2.43 -3.77
CA LEU A 186 2.55 1.84 -3.04
C LEU A 186 2.15 1.70 -1.56
N MET A 187 1.95 0.47 -1.12
CA MET A 187 1.62 0.14 0.27
C MET A 187 2.82 -0.50 0.96
N VAL A 188 3.21 0.06 2.08
CA VAL A 188 4.18 -0.54 3.00
C VAL A 188 3.40 -1.23 4.11
N THR A 189 3.65 -2.52 4.32
CA THR A 189 2.97 -3.29 5.37
C THR A 189 3.73 -4.56 5.74
N HIS A 190 3.39 -5.15 6.88
CA HIS A 190 3.76 -6.50 7.29
C HIS A 190 2.55 -7.44 7.35
N ASP A 191 1.36 -6.97 6.99
CA ASP A 191 0.11 -7.74 6.96
C ASP A 191 0.02 -8.55 5.66
N LEU A 192 0.40 -9.83 5.73
CA LEU A 192 0.45 -10.72 4.57
C LEU A 192 -0.95 -11.04 4.01
N GLY A 193 -1.98 -11.06 4.87
CA GLY A 193 -3.36 -11.26 4.45
C GLY A 193 -3.88 -10.09 3.61
N ALA A 194 -3.58 -8.86 4.02
CA ALA A 194 -3.88 -7.67 3.24
C ALA A 194 -3.14 -7.71 1.89
N VAL A 195 -1.84 -8.05 1.89
CA VAL A 195 -1.04 -8.17 0.65
C VAL A 195 -1.65 -9.20 -0.30
N ALA A 196 -1.97 -10.42 0.17
CA ALA A 196 -2.60 -11.47 -0.64
C ALA A 196 -3.92 -11.00 -1.26
N SER A 197 -4.64 -10.11 -0.56
CA SER A 197 -5.96 -9.65 -1.02
C SER A 197 -5.89 -8.60 -2.13
N ILE A 198 -4.85 -7.74 -2.18
CA ILE A 198 -4.86 -6.56 -3.08
C ILE A 198 -3.62 -6.39 -3.96
N ALA A 199 -2.48 -6.99 -3.59
CA ALA A 199 -1.26 -6.75 -4.33
C ALA A 199 -1.29 -7.36 -5.73
N ARG A 200 -0.80 -6.62 -6.72
CA ARG A 200 -0.46 -7.16 -8.04
C ARG A 200 0.99 -7.64 -8.08
N ARG A 201 1.88 -6.89 -7.47
CA ARG A 201 3.28 -7.29 -7.25
C ARG A 201 3.68 -7.00 -5.81
N ILE A 202 4.67 -7.74 -5.35
CA ILE A 202 5.27 -7.65 -4.03
C ILE A 202 6.75 -7.39 -4.20
N GLY A 203 7.28 -6.43 -3.43
CA GLY A 203 8.71 -6.22 -3.28
C GLY A 203 9.16 -6.62 -1.88
N VAL A 204 10.25 -7.36 -1.76
CA VAL A 204 10.87 -7.70 -0.47
C VAL A 204 12.06 -6.78 -0.25
N MET A 205 12.04 -6.02 0.85
CA MET A 205 13.15 -5.17 1.27
C MET A 205 13.93 -5.78 2.43
N LYS A 206 15.26 -5.75 2.30
CA LYS A 206 16.21 -6.16 3.34
C LYS A 206 17.39 -5.19 3.41
N ALA A 207 17.67 -4.65 4.59
CA ALA A 207 18.83 -3.77 4.82
C ALA A 207 18.99 -2.64 3.77
N GLY A 208 17.90 -1.94 3.48
CA GLY A 208 17.88 -0.82 2.52
C GLY A 208 17.85 -1.21 1.04
N ARG A 209 17.80 -2.49 0.70
CA ARG A 209 17.79 -2.99 -0.68
C ARG A 209 16.49 -3.71 -1.00
N LEU A 210 16.02 -3.56 -2.23
CA LEU A 210 14.97 -4.37 -2.80
C LEU A 210 15.59 -5.67 -3.31
N VAL A 211 15.36 -6.77 -2.60
CA VAL A 211 16.05 -8.06 -2.86
C VAL A 211 15.25 -8.99 -3.76
N GLU A 212 13.95 -8.82 -3.85
CA GLU A 212 13.08 -9.60 -4.74
C GLU A 212 11.84 -8.78 -5.14
N ILE A 213 11.39 -8.96 -6.38
CA ILE A 213 10.06 -8.54 -6.85
C ILE A 213 9.36 -9.78 -7.39
N ALA A 214 8.17 -10.08 -6.89
CA ALA A 214 7.36 -11.20 -7.33
C ALA A 214 5.96 -10.75 -7.75
N SER A 215 5.34 -11.47 -8.69
CA SER A 215 3.91 -11.34 -8.96
C SER A 215 3.13 -11.88 -7.76
N ALA A 216 2.09 -11.16 -7.33
CA ALA A 216 1.20 -11.61 -6.27
C ALA A 216 -0.05 -12.33 -6.79
N ALA A 217 -0.23 -12.40 -8.13
CA ALA A 217 -1.41 -12.98 -8.73
C ALA A 217 -1.56 -14.46 -8.35
N GLY A 218 -2.64 -14.79 -7.63
CA GLY A 218 -2.96 -16.14 -7.20
C GLY A 218 -2.17 -16.65 -6.00
N LEU A 219 -1.31 -15.84 -5.38
CA LEU A 219 -0.60 -16.22 -4.16
C LEU A 219 -1.52 -16.17 -2.95
N SER A 220 -1.47 -17.21 -2.14
CA SER A 220 -2.06 -17.24 -0.80
C SER A 220 -1.16 -16.51 0.19
N GLU A 221 -1.69 -16.22 1.37
CA GLU A 221 -0.90 -15.68 2.50
C GLU A 221 0.29 -16.60 2.85
N ALA A 222 0.11 -17.92 2.79
CA ALA A 222 1.17 -18.90 3.05
C ALA A 222 2.28 -18.84 1.98
N ASP A 223 1.93 -18.61 0.71
CA ASP A 223 2.92 -18.46 -0.36
C ASP A 223 3.75 -17.18 -0.16
N ILE A 224 3.09 -16.08 0.21
CA ILE A 224 3.76 -14.80 0.51
C ILE A 224 4.65 -14.93 1.74
N LEU A 225 4.21 -15.64 2.78
CA LEU A 225 5.02 -15.93 3.96
C LEU A 225 6.27 -16.75 3.58
N SER A 226 6.11 -17.74 2.70
CA SER A 226 7.24 -18.56 2.22
C SER A 226 8.23 -17.73 1.41
N LEU A 227 7.73 -16.83 0.53
CA LEU A 227 8.55 -15.86 -0.20
C LEU A 227 9.32 -14.94 0.75
N TYR A 228 8.65 -14.41 1.78
CA TYR A 228 9.27 -13.56 2.78
C TYR A 228 10.36 -14.31 3.57
N ARG A 229 10.06 -15.54 4.05
CA ARG A 229 11.01 -16.37 4.84
C ARG A 229 12.27 -16.71 4.09
N ARG A 230 12.24 -16.95 2.79
CA ARG A 230 13.45 -17.21 1.98
C ARG A 230 14.54 -16.16 2.17
N HIS A 231 14.19 -14.93 2.48
CA HIS A 231 15.14 -13.84 2.66
C HIS A 231 15.54 -13.59 4.12
N PHE A 232 14.77 -14.10 5.10
CA PHE A 232 14.96 -13.76 6.51
C PHE A 232 15.27 -14.95 7.42
N ASP A 233 14.92 -16.17 7.01
CA ASP A 233 15.27 -17.41 7.74
C ASP A 233 16.47 -18.10 7.09
N PRO A 234 17.71 -17.90 7.62
CA PRO A 234 18.90 -18.57 7.07
C PRO A 234 18.94 -20.08 7.29
N HIS A 235 18.02 -20.62 8.09
CA HIS A 235 17.91 -22.04 8.44
C HIS A 235 16.57 -22.66 8.03
N GLY A 236 15.92 -22.11 6.99
CA GLY A 236 14.71 -22.69 6.44
C GLY A 236 14.97 -24.13 6.00
N GLU A 237 14.52 -25.08 6.80
CA GLU A 237 14.48 -26.50 6.44
C GLU A 237 13.80 -26.63 5.08
N ALA A 238 14.40 -27.45 4.22
CA ALA A 238 13.89 -27.76 2.90
C ALA A 238 12.40 -28.11 2.98
N THR A 239 11.58 -27.35 2.29
CA THR A 239 10.16 -27.62 2.10
C THR A 239 9.98 -29.09 1.72
N PRO A 240 9.09 -29.87 2.37
CA PRO A 240 8.75 -31.20 1.90
C PRO A 240 8.23 -31.06 0.47
N GLN A 241 8.88 -31.72 -0.48
CA GLN A 241 8.37 -31.85 -1.84
C GLN A 241 6.98 -32.45 -1.77
N LEU A 242 5.98 -31.72 -2.27
CA LEU A 242 4.66 -32.26 -2.53
C LEU A 242 4.81 -33.54 -3.36
N PRO A 243 4.21 -34.68 -2.95
CA PRO A 243 4.27 -35.90 -3.72
C PRO A 243 3.62 -35.65 -5.09
N SER A 244 4.41 -35.87 -6.14
CA SER A 244 3.94 -35.87 -7.52
C SER A 244 2.80 -36.90 -7.65
N ARG A 245 1.61 -36.39 -7.98
CA ARG A 245 0.49 -37.24 -8.42
C ARG A 245 0.87 -37.88 -9.75
N HIS A 246 1.45 -39.07 -9.69
CA HIS A 246 1.56 -39.96 -10.83
C HIS A 246 0.93 -41.30 -10.51
N GLY A 247 0.03 -41.74 -11.37
CA GLY A 247 -0.32 -43.14 -11.55
C GLY A 247 -1.57 -43.63 -10.84
N ALA A 248 -2.74 -43.30 -11.33
CA ALA A 248 -3.85 -44.23 -11.25
C ALA A 248 -3.63 -45.29 -12.31
N SER A 249 -3.06 -46.43 -11.92
CA SER A 249 -3.06 -47.66 -12.72
C SER A 249 -4.23 -48.51 -12.30
N ALA A 250 -5.08 -48.80 -13.24
CA ALA A 250 -6.15 -49.78 -13.15
C ALA A 250 -5.57 -51.17 -12.89
N ALA A 251 -6.21 -51.91 -12.02
CA ALA A 251 -6.03 -53.37 -11.95
C ALA A 251 -7.36 -54.06 -11.83
N PRO A 252 -7.54 -55.27 -12.41
CA PRO A 252 -8.81 -55.81 -12.86
C PRO A 252 -9.52 -56.67 -11.80
N ALA A 253 -10.80 -56.84 -12.05
CA ALA A 253 -11.68 -57.80 -11.35
C ALA A 253 -11.22 -59.24 -11.59
N ARG A 254 -11.30 -60.10 -10.54
CA ARG A 254 -11.57 -61.55 -10.57
C ARG A 254 -12.30 -61.89 -9.30
N GLU A 255 -13.58 -62.23 -9.40
CA GLU A 255 -14.18 -63.58 -9.34
C GLU A 255 -13.56 -64.52 -8.28
N ALA A 256 -14.25 -65.01 -7.26
CA ALA A 256 -15.07 -66.20 -7.26
C ALA A 256 -15.35 -66.71 -5.84
N LEU A 257 -16.57 -67.08 -5.60
CA LEU A 257 -17.00 -68.32 -4.91
C LEU A 257 -16.57 -68.64 -3.46
N SER A 258 -17.48 -68.51 -2.54
CA SER A 258 -18.25 -69.58 -1.87
C SER A 258 -19.18 -68.95 -0.84
#